data_f4ee5abdd80f3d28d29614900909b12d
#
_entry.id   f4ee5abdd80f3d28d29614900909b12d
#
_cell.length_a   1.000
_cell.length_b   1.000
_cell.length_c   1.000
_cell.angle_alpha   90.00
_cell.angle_beta   90.00
_cell.angle_gamma   90.00
#
_symmetry.space_group_name_H-M   'P 1'
#
loop_
_entity.id
_entity.type
_entity.pdbx_description
1 polymer ?
#
loop_
_entity_poly.entity_id
_entity_poly.type
_entity_poly.pdbx_seq_one_letter_code
_entity_poly.pdbx_strand_id
1 'polypeptide(L)'
;MSEEQFPAFARGKFSLALASPEREACLNFLLTRYSVSAKHLGLPGPSDDEIWAMAMAALRAPDHNKLLPFRFAILRGAALDYLADLFEDYGRRRGKSADALRMDRGRATQAPVTIAVVARIDPDNDEVPPHEQWACVGGAVSNALTALHVMGYAGKMLSGVRANDPAIIEAFCEEGETLVGWIAAGTPKAPPKARGEVDPGCILSDFRPRATAK
;
A
#
# COMPACT_ATOMS: atom_id res chain seq x y z
N MET A 1 -27.61 -17.65 -27.06
CA MET A 1 -27.95 -16.72 -25.98
C MET A 1 -27.97 -15.34 -26.62
N SER A 2 -29.11 -14.64 -26.57
CA SER A 2 -29.30 -13.34 -27.23
C SER A 2 -28.57 -12.24 -26.44
N GLU A 3 -28.12 -11.18 -27.11
CA GLU A 3 -27.49 -10.00 -26.51
C GLU A 3 -28.36 -9.32 -25.43
N GLU A 4 -29.67 -9.52 -25.45
CA GLU A 4 -30.64 -8.97 -24.48
C GLU A 4 -30.48 -9.55 -23.05
N GLN A 5 -29.77 -10.67 -22.88
CA GLN A 5 -29.63 -11.33 -21.59
C GLN A 5 -28.54 -10.68 -20.70
N PHE A 6 -27.68 -9.85 -21.27
CA PHE A 6 -26.60 -9.15 -20.56
C PHE A 6 -26.54 -7.68 -21.01
N PRO A 7 -27.30 -6.79 -20.37
CA PRO A 7 -27.30 -5.38 -20.72
C PRO A 7 -25.88 -4.79 -20.55
N ALA A 8 -25.50 -3.95 -21.50
CA ALA A 8 -24.21 -3.28 -21.43
C ALA A 8 -24.14 -2.33 -20.23
N PHE A 9 -23.00 -2.33 -19.52
CA PHE A 9 -22.75 -1.40 -18.42
C PHE A 9 -22.87 0.04 -18.93
N ALA A 10 -23.81 0.80 -18.38
CA ALA A 10 -24.10 2.16 -18.84
C ALA A 10 -22.90 3.10 -18.54
N ARG A 11 -22.18 3.50 -19.60
CA ARG A 11 -21.12 4.51 -19.53
C ARG A 11 -21.78 5.89 -19.52
N GLY A 12 -21.99 6.46 -18.35
CA GLY A 12 -22.55 7.80 -18.18
C GLY A 12 -21.67 8.68 -17.28
N LYS A 13 -21.96 9.98 -17.24
CA LYS A 13 -21.36 10.84 -16.22
C LYS A 13 -21.72 10.27 -14.84
N PHE A 14 -20.68 9.95 -14.05
CA PHE A 14 -20.86 9.44 -12.69
C PHE A 14 -21.59 10.50 -11.87
N SER A 15 -22.81 10.19 -11.46
CA SER A 15 -23.57 10.96 -10.51
C SER A 15 -24.20 9.96 -9.54
N LEU A 16 -23.66 9.88 -8.35
CA LEU A 16 -24.15 8.99 -7.30
C LEU A 16 -24.74 9.84 -6.17
N ALA A 17 -26.07 9.80 -6.00
CA ALA A 17 -26.72 10.35 -4.83
C ALA A 17 -26.64 9.31 -3.72
N LEU A 18 -25.89 9.61 -2.66
CA LEU A 18 -25.81 8.76 -1.47
C LEU A 18 -26.89 9.14 -0.46
N ALA A 19 -27.27 8.16 0.39
CA ALA A 19 -28.38 8.29 1.34
C ALA A 19 -28.11 9.31 2.46
N SER A 20 -26.86 9.73 2.65
CA SER A 20 -26.53 10.79 3.63
C SER A 20 -25.20 11.49 3.30
N PRO A 21 -25.02 12.76 3.76
CA PRO A 21 -23.78 13.52 3.62
C PRO A 21 -22.55 12.81 4.21
N GLU A 22 -22.71 12.05 5.29
CA GLU A 22 -21.63 11.32 5.93
C GLU A 22 -21.10 10.21 5.03
N ARG A 23 -21.97 9.49 4.32
CA ARG A 23 -21.59 8.45 3.36
C ARG A 23 -20.87 9.05 2.15
N GLU A 24 -21.35 10.21 1.70
CA GLU A 24 -20.71 10.95 0.61
C GLU A 24 -19.31 11.40 1.02
N ALA A 25 -19.13 11.94 2.23
CA ALA A 25 -17.83 12.29 2.77
C ALA A 25 -16.89 11.06 2.86
N CYS A 26 -17.38 9.92 3.34
CA CYS A 26 -16.58 8.68 3.41
C CYS A 26 -16.13 8.23 2.02
N LEU A 27 -17.02 8.24 1.02
CA LEU A 27 -16.65 7.90 -0.35
C LEU A 27 -15.62 8.88 -0.92
N ASN A 28 -15.77 10.17 -0.62
CA ASN A 28 -14.87 11.21 -1.08
C ASN A 28 -13.44 11.01 -0.55
N PHE A 29 -13.26 10.58 0.70
CA PHE A 29 -11.95 10.20 1.25
C PHE A 29 -11.30 9.06 0.45
N LEU A 30 -12.07 8.05 0.03
CA LEU A 30 -11.56 6.96 -0.80
C LEU A 30 -11.12 7.47 -2.19
N LEU A 31 -11.93 8.33 -2.81
CA LEU A 31 -11.70 8.86 -4.16
C LEU A 31 -10.55 9.87 -4.22
N THR A 32 -10.32 10.60 -3.14
CA THR A 32 -9.31 11.67 -3.07
C THR A 32 -7.95 11.20 -2.56
N ARG A 33 -7.87 9.97 -1.98
CA ARG A 33 -6.59 9.42 -1.54
C ARG A 33 -5.61 9.27 -2.69
N TYR A 34 -4.39 9.77 -2.51
CA TYR A 34 -3.33 9.58 -3.50
C TYR A 34 -1.96 9.40 -2.82
N SER A 35 -0.97 8.89 -3.57
CA SER A 35 0.38 8.65 -3.06
C SER A 35 1.23 9.91 -3.11
N VAL A 36 1.76 10.34 -1.97
CA VAL A 36 2.71 11.45 -1.84
C VAL A 36 4.12 10.90 -1.71
N SER A 37 5.04 11.40 -2.55
CA SER A 37 6.45 10.99 -2.46
C SER A 37 7.05 11.35 -1.11
N ALA A 38 7.87 10.45 -0.53
CA ALA A 38 8.47 10.62 0.80
C ALA A 38 9.17 11.97 1.01
N LYS A 39 9.83 12.52 -0.01
CA LYS A 39 10.47 13.84 0.04
C LYS A 39 9.51 15.03 0.28
N HIS A 40 8.23 14.81 0.04
CA HIS A 40 7.16 15.81 0.27
C HIS A 40 6.35 15.54 1.53
N LEU A 41 6.80 14.59 2.37
CA LEU A 41 6.27 14.34 3.69
C LEU A 41 7.14 15.04 4.74
N GLY A 42 6.51 15.49 5.82
CA GLY A 42 7.17 16.17 6.93
C GLY A 42 6.55 15.84 8.27
N LEU A 43 7.06 16.47 9.32
CA LEU A 43 6.50 16.39 10.66
C LEU A 43 5.16 17.17 10.74
N PRO A 44 4.29 16.78 11.70
CA PRO A 44 4.40 15.55 12.49
C PRO A 44 4.15 14.30 11.65
N GLY A 45 4.76 13.19 12.08
CA GLY A 45 4.32 11.85 11.63
C GLY A 45 3.16 11.36 12.49
N PRO A 46 2.46 10.28 12.09
CA PRO A 46 1.43 9.68 12.91
C PRO A 46 1.95 9.24 14.28
N SER A 47 1.20 9.53 15.34
CA SER A 47 1.46 9.10 16.72
C SER A 47 1.28 7.58 16.89
N ASP A 48 1.56 7.06 18.08
CA ASP A 48 1.35 5.63 18.37
C ASP A 48 -0.12 5.25 18.32
N ASP A 49 -1.02 6.10 18.83
CA ASP A 49 -2.46 5.87 18.77
C ASP A 49 -2.98 5.89 17.33
N GLU A 50 -2.45 6.76 16.48
CA GLU A 50 -2.81 6.83 15.06
C GLU A 50 -2.24 5.66 14.26
N ILE A 51 -1.05 5.17 14.60
CA ILE A 51 -0.51 3.91 14.04
C ILE A 51 -1.38 2.73 14.48
N TRP A 52 -1.84 2.71 15.73
CA TRP A 52 -2.77 1.69 16.18
C TRP A 52 -4.09 1.73 15.42
N ALA A 53 -4.68 2.92 15.23
CA ALA A 53 -5.89 3.09 14.44
C ALA A 53 -5.69 2.65 12.97
N MET A 54 -4.55 2.97 12.38
CA MET A 54 -4.16 2.48 11.05
C MET A 54 -4.11 0.94 11.00
N ALA A 55 -3.51 0.31 12.01
CA ALA A 55 -3.44 -1.15 12.09
C ALA A 55 -4.83 -1.78 12.26
N MET A 56 -5.70 -1.18 13.07
CA MET A 56 -7.11 -1.61 13.18
C MET A 56 -7.85 -1.54 11.84
N ALA A 57 -7.60 -0.51 11.04
CA ALA A 57 -8.17 -0.41 9.69
C ALA A 57 -7.58 -1.49 8.76
N ALA A 58 -6.28 -1.75 8.83
CA ALA A 58 -5.64 -2.81 8.05
C ALA A 58 -6.24 -4.20 8.34
N LEU A 59 -6.59 -4.48 9.59
CA LEU A 59 -7.27 -5.71 10.01
C LEU A 59 -8.71 -5.86 9.44
N ARG A 60 -9.23 -4.87 8.72
CA ARG A 60 -10.50 -4.97 7.97
C ARG A 60 -10.32 -5.46 6.54
N ALA A 61 -9.11 -5.76 6.10
CA ALA A 61 -8.90 -6.46 4.85
C ALA A 61 -9.66 -7.80 4.84
N PRO A 62 -10.25 -8.21 3.71
CA PRO A 62 -10.83 -9.54 3.59
C PRO A 62 -9.76 -10.60 3.86
N ASP A 63 -9.99 -11.40 4.88
CA ASP A 63 -9.02 -12.40 5.38
C ASP A 63 -9.75 -13.74 5.61
N HIS A 64 -9.62 -14.64 4.65
CA HIS A 64 -10.22 -15.96 4.73
C HIS A 64 -9.56 -16.75 5.87
N ASN A 65 -10.39 -17.33 6.74
CA ASN A 65 -9.99 -18.06 7.96
C ASN A 65 -9.19 -17.23 8.98
N LYS A 66 -9.10 -15.90 8.83
CA LYS A 66 -8.37 -15.00 9.75
C LYS A 66 -6.90 -15.40 9.94
N LEU A 67 -6.24 -15.70 8.83
CA LEU A 67 -4.83 -16.12 8.81
C LEU A 67 -3.88 -15.01 9.23
N LEU A 68 -4.27 -13.73 9.08
CA LEU A 68 -3.42 -12.57 9.30
C LEU A 68 -2.08 -12.69 8.54
N PRO A 69 -2.13 -12.81 7.20
CA PRO A 69 -0.94 -13.11 6.40
C PRO A 69 -0.02 -11.91 6.23
N PHE A 70 -0.02 -10.96 7.18
CA PHE A 70 0.81 -9.78 7.16
C PHE A 70 1.14 -9.29 8.57
N ARG A 71 2.21 -8.50 8.66
CA ARG A 71 2.54 -7.67 9.82
C ARG A 71 3.19 -6.37 9.38
N PHE A 72 3.20 -5.40 10.29
CA PHE A 72 3.87 -4.12 10.12
C PHE A 72 5.00 -3.97 11.13
N ALA A 73 6.16 -3.43 10.69
CA ALA A 73 7.23 -2.98 11.57
C ALA A 73 7.40 -1.46 11.41
N ILE A 74 7.34 -0.73 12.52
CA ILE A 74 7.33 0.74 12.53
C ILE A 74 8.74 1.26 12.75
N LEU A 75 9.22 2.12 11.84
CA LEU A 75 10.53 2.74 11.91
C LEU A 75 10.38 4.25 12.17
N ARG A 76 11.04 4.73 13.23
CA ARG A 76 11.15 6.14 13.62
C ARG A 76 12.54 6.39 14.22
N GLY A 77 13.02 7.63 14.18
CA GLY A 77 14.29 8.00 14.80
C GLY A 77 15.44 7.07 14.41
N ALA A 78 16.12 6.47 15.38
CA ALA A 78 17.26 5.57 15.17
C ALA A 78 16.96 4.37 14.25
N ALA A 79 15.71 3.89 14.19
CA ALA A 79 15.34 2.82 13.27
C ALA A 79 15.35 3.29 11.81
N LEU A 80 15.06 4.58 11.53
CA LEU A 80 15.23 5.16 10.19
C LEU A 80 16.71 5.31 9.82
N ASP A 81 17.57 5.64 10.79
CA ASP A 81 19.02 5.69 10.57
C ASP A 81 19.57 4.30 10.24
N TYR A 82 19.08 3.26 10.93
CA TYR A 82 19.44 1.87 10.62
C TYR A 82 19.00 1.48 9.19
N LEU A 83 17.78 1.86 8.78
CA LEU A 83 17.32 1.65 7.40
C LEU A 83 18.20 2.41 6.39
N ALA A 84 18.66 3.61 6.76
CA ALA A 84 19.57 4.38 5.94
C ALA A 84 20.92 3.70 5.77
N ASP A 85 21.45 3.09 6.83
CA ASP A 85 22.67 2.29 6.77
C ASP A 85 22.51 1.07 5.84
N LEU A 86 21.40 0.35 5.95
CA LEU A 86 21.08 -0.78 5.05
C LEU A 86 21.01 -0.35 3.58
N PHE A 87 20.41 0.81 3.29
CA PHE A 87 20.31 1.32 1.92
C PHE A 87 21.66 1.78 1.37
N GLU A 88 22.50 2.38 2.21
CA GLU A 88 23.86 2.76 1.85
C GLU A 88 24.72 1.52 1.57
N ASP A 89 24.68 0.52 2.44
CA ASP A 89 25.42 -0.75 2.27
C ASP A 89 24.97 -1.50 1.02
N TYR A 90 23.67 -1.54 0.75
CA TYR A 90 23.16 -2.06 -0.52
C TYR A 90 23.78 -1.35 -1.73
N GLY A 91 23.86 -0.02 -1.67
CA GLY A 91 24.49 0.78 -2.74
C GLY A 91 25.99 0.54 -2.85
N ARG A 92 26.70 0.41 -1.73
CA ARG A 92 28.12 0.13 -1.66
C ARG A 92 28.48 -1.22 -2.30
N ARG A 93 27.72 -2.27 -1.96
CA ARG A 93 27.88 -3.60 -2.59
C ARG A 93 27.67 -3.59 -4.11
N ARG A 94 26.98 -2.59 -4.66
CA ARG A 94 26.74 -2.39 -6.10
C ARG A 94 27.69 -1.38 -6.75
N GLY A 95 28.74 -0.94 -6.08
CA GLY A 95 29.75 -0.05 -6.63
C GLY A 95 29.25 1.37 -6.93
N LYS A 96 28.21 1.85 -6.23
CA LYS A 96 27.69 3.20 -6.42
C LYS A 96 28.68 4.26 -5.95
N SER A 97 28.64 5.43 -6.61
CA SER A 97 29.44 6.61 -6.21
C SER A 97 29.02 7.14 -4.83
N ALA A 98 29.92 7.88 -4.18
CA ALA A 98 29.66 8.49 -2.88
C ALA A 98 28.39 9.38 -2.88
N ASP A 99 28.13 10.09 -3.97
CA ASP A 99 26.93 10.91 -4.12
C ASP A 99 25.67 10.06 -4.19
N ALA A 100 25.71 8.95 -4.92
CA ALA A 100 24.58 8.02 -5.01
C ALA A 100 24.32 7.30 -3.69
N LEU A 101 25.36 7.01 -2.89
CA LEU A 101 25.23 6.45 -1.53
C LEU A 101 24.55 7.46 -0.60
N ARG A 102 24.97 8.73 -0.62
CA ARG A 102 24.29 9.80 0.15
C ARG A 102 22.81 9.93 -0.22
N MET A 103 22.50 9.84 -1.52
CA MET A 103 21.10 9.86 -1.99
C MET A 103 20.31 8.64 -1.50
N ASP A 104 20.91 7.46 -1.51
CA ASP A 104 20.25 6.24 -1.04
C ASP A 104 19.97 6.29 0.46
N ARG A 105 20.94 6.75 1.25
CA ARG A 105 20.79 7.02 2.68
C ARG A 105 19.67 8.01 2.95
N GLY A 106 19.68 9.15 2.25
CA GLY A 106 18.66 10.19 2.39
C GLY A 106 17.24 9.72 2.06
N ARG A 107 17.08 8.73 1.19
CA ARG A 107 15.74 8.19 0.86
C ARG A 107 15.07 7.48 2.03
N ALA A 108 15.83 6.85 2.91
CA ALA A 108 15.31 6.15 4.08
C ALA A 108 14.73 7.11 5.13
N THR A 109 15.29 8.33 5.23
CA THR A 109 14.96 9.33 6.26
C THR A 109 14.06 10.47 5.76
N GLN A 110 13.55 10.41 4.53
CA GLN A 110 12.73 11.48 3.95
C GLN A 110 11.37 11.65 4.63
N ALA A 111 10.79 10.58 5.14
CA ALA A 111 9.52 10.61 5.85
C ALA A 111 9.75 10.46 7.35
N PRO A 112 8.93 11.09 8.21
CA PRO A 112 9.07 10.98 9.67
C PRO A 112 8.77 9.58 10.20
N VAL A 113 7.97 8.80 9.48
CA VAL A 113 7.65 7.41 9.80
C VAL A 113 7.74 6.57 8.54
N THR A 114 8.39 5.43 8.66
CA THR A 114 8.39 4.37 7.64
C THR A 114 7.85 3.09 8.26
N ILE A 115 6.99 2.39 7.57
CA ILE A 115 6.31 1.19 8.03
C ILE A 115 6.70 0.06 7.08
N ALA A 116 7.50 -0.88 7.54
CA ALA A 116 7.79 -2.08 6.75
C ALA A 116 6.54 -2.97 6.69
N VAL A 117 6.22 -3.43 5.51
CA VAL A 117 5.12 -4.36 5.24
C VAL A 117 5.74 -5.72 4.98
N VAL A 118 5.44 -6.68 5.84
CA VAL A 118 5.94 -8.05 5.76
C VAL A 118 4.75 -8.99 5.54
N ALA A 119 4.85 -9.84 4.53
CA ALA A 119 3.86 -10.88 4.26
C ALA A 119 4.30 -12.22 4.84
N ARG A 120 3.34 -12.99 5.32
CA ARG A 120 3.45 -14.34 5.86
C ARG A 120 2.56 -15.25 5.04
N ILE A 121 3.02 -15.62 3.87
CA ILE A 121 2.25 -16.46 2.95
C ILE A 121 2.56 -17.92 3.26
N ASP A 122 1.54 -18.67 3.57
CA ASP A 122 1.62 -20.12 3.72
C ASP A 122 1.25 -20.79 2.37
N PRO A 123 2.25 -21.26 1.62
CA PRO A 123 2.01 -21.88 0.31
C PRO A 123 1.36 -23.25 0.39
N ASP A 124 1.46 -23.89 1.55
CA ASP A 124 0.99 -25.26 1.79
C ASP A 124 -0.38 -25.30 2.49
N ASN A 125 -1.04 -24.15 2.62
CA ASN A 125 -2.37 -24.07 3.22
C ASN A 125 -3.43 -24.63 2.26
N ASP A 126 -4.04 -25.74 2.64
CA ASP A 126 -5.01 -26.45 1.81
C ASP A 126 -6.35 -25.70 1.64
N GLU A 127 -6.71 -24.83 2.59
CA GLU A 127 -8.00 -24.14 2.61
C GLU A 127 -7.92 -22.74 1.98
N VAL A 128 -6.80 -22.05 2.15
CA VAL A 128 -6.62 -20.66 1.70
C VAL A 128 -5.41 -20.55 0.78
N PRO A 129 -5.60 -20.60 -0.52
CA PRO A 129 -4.52 -20.59 -1.49
C PRO A 129 -3.73 -19.26 -1.45
N PRO A 130 -2.44 -19.26 -1.85
CA PRO A 130 -1.56 -18.08 -1.76
C PRO A 130 -2.11 -16.81 -2.40
N HIS A 131 -2.87 -16.89 -3.49
CA HIS A 131 -3.41 -15.69 -4.15
C HIS A 131 -4.46 -14.97 -3.30
N GLU A 132 -5.25 -15.68 -2.48
CA GLU A 132 -6.19 -15.06 -1.53
C GLU A 132 -5.44 -14.40 -0.38
N GLN A 133 -4.38 -15.03 0.13
CA GLN A 133 -3.51 -14.47 1.15
C GLN A 133 -2.85 -13.17 0.66
N TRP A 134 -2.32 -13.15 -0.56
CA TRP A 134 -1.78 -11.94 -1.18
C TRP A 134 -2.83 -10.86 -1.41
N ALA A 135 -4.08 -11.22 -1.75
CA ALA A 135 -5.18 -10.27 -1.85
C ALA A 135 -5.47 -9.61 -0.49
N CYS A 136 -5.43 -10.36 0.61
CA CYS A 136 -5.53 -9.83 1.97
C CYS A 136 -4.40 -8.84 2.29
N VAL A 137 -3.13 -9.18 1.99
CA VAL A 137 -1.98 -8.28 2.17
C VAL A 137 -2.18 -6.97 1.40
N GLY A 138 -2.59 -7.04 0.13
CA GLY A 138 -2.89 -5.86 -0.68
C GLY A 138 -4.03 -5.02 -0.11
N GLY A 139 -5.08 -5.67 0.37
CA GLY A 139 -6.21 -5.05 1.08
C GLY A 139 -5.76 -4.33 2.36
N ALA A 140 -4.91 -4.96 3.16
CA ALA A 140 -4.36 -4.37 4.38
C ALA A 140 -3.52 -3.12 4.10
N VAL A 141 -2.66 -3.15 3.08
CA VAL A 141 -1.88 -1.97 2.64
C VAL A 141 -2.81 -0.84 2.18
N SER A 142 -3.85 -1.16 1.42
CA SER A 142 -4.83 -0.17 0.95
C SER A 142 -5.57 0.48 2.12
N ASN A 143 -6.05 -0.33 3.07
CA ASN A 143 -6.75 0.16 4.26
C ASN A 143 -5.83 1.01 5.15
N ALA A 144 -4.57 0.61 5.35
CA ALA A 144 -3.59 1.38 6.10
C ALA A 144 -3.35 2.77 5.48
N LEU A 145 -3.14 2.83 4.15
CA LEU A 145 -2.96 4.10 3.44
C LEU A 145 -4.21 4.98 3.48
N THR A 146 -5.40 4.38 3.43
CA THR A 146 -6.67 5.10 3.53
C THR A 146 -6.88 5.65 4.94
N ALA A 147 -6.58 4.87 5.98
CA ALA A 147 -6.67 5.33 7.36
C ALA A 147 -5.72 6.51 7.63
N LEU A 148 -4.48 6.44 7.15
CA LEU A 148 -3.54 7.56 7.23
C LEU A 148 -4.10 8.81 6.54
N HIS A 149 -4.74 8.66 5.37
CA HIS A 149 -5.36 9.77 4.66
C HIS A 149 -6.54 10.39 5.42
N VAL A 150 -7.42 9.56 6.00
CA VAL A 150 -8.55 10.03 6.84
C VAL A 150 -8.06 10.81 8.06
N MET A 151 -6.93 10.41 8.65
CA MET A 151 -6.32 11.10 9.79
C MET A 151 -5.52 12.37 9.40
N GLY A 152 -5.51 12.76 8.10
CA GLY A 152 -4.84 13.96 7.61
C GLY A 152 -3.38 13.76 7.23
N TYR A 153 -2.87 12.56 7.28
CA TYR A 153 -1.53 12.20 6.81
C TYR A 153 -1.54 11.84 5.32
N ALA A 154 -0.37 11.82 4.73
CA ALA A 154 -0.18 11.21 3.42
C ALA A 154 0.80 10.05 3.51
N GLY A 155 0.66 9.11 2.59
CA GLY A 155 1.54 7.96 2.54
C GLY A 155 1.78 7.48 1.12
N LYS A 156 2.82 6.68 0.97
CA LYS A 156 3.16 6.00 -0.29
C LYS A 156 3.76 4.65 -0.02
N MET A 157 3.22 3.62 -0.67
CA MET A 157 3.89 2.32 -0.74
C MET A 157 5.13 2.43 -1.61
N LEU A 158 6.25 2.04 -1.07
CA LEU A 158 7.56 1.99 -1.70
C LEU A 158 7.98 0.52 -1.76
N SER A 159 8.36 0.07 -2.92
CA SER A 159 8.88 -1.26 -3.15
C SER A 159 10.04 -1.15 -4.16
N GLY A 160 10.57 -2.24 -4.60
CA GLY A 160 11.58 -2.31 -5.64
C GLY A 160 12.73 -3.21 -5.26
N VAL A 161 13.80 -3.11 -6.02
CA VAL A 161 14.92 -4.07 -5.96
C VAL A 161 15.59 -4.20 -4.58
N ARG A 162 15.46 -3.19 -3.70
CA ARG A 162 15.97 -3.27 -2.33
C ARG A 162 15.21 -4.24 -1.44
N ALA A 163 13.90 -4.38 -1.67
CA ALA A 163 13.08 -5.33 -0.93
C ALA A 163 13.47 -6.80 -1.19
N ASN A 164 14.27 -7.04 -2.24
CA ASN A 164 14.77 -8.37 -2.61
C ASN A 164 16.25 -8.56 -2.23
N ASP A 165 16.87 -7.61 -1.53
CA ASP A 165 18.25 -7.76 -1.08
C ASP A 165 18.32 -8.64 0.17
N PRO A 166 19.14 -9.71 0.19
CA PRO A 166 19.16 -10.65 1.32
C PRO A 166 19.45 -10.01 2.66
N ALA A 167 20.39 -9.06 2.75
CA ALA A 167 20.71 -8.39 4.01
C ALA A 167 19.59 -7.48 4.51
N ILE A 168 18.79 -6.92 3.58
CA ILE A 168 17.61 -6.13 3.94
C ILE A 168 16.48 -7.07 4.35
N ILE A 169 16.27 -8.19 3.65
CA ILE A 169 15.28 -9.20 4.04
C ILE A 169 15.57 -9.72 5.44
N GLU A 170 16.82 -10.11 5.73
CA GLU A 170 17.26 -10.59 7.04
C GLU A 170 16.98 -9.60 8.18
N ALA A 171 17.06 -8.27 7.89
CA ALA A 171 16.79 -7.23 8.88
C ALA A 171 15.30 -7.08 9.24
N PHE A 172 14.38 -7.53 8.36
CA PHE A 172 12.94 -7.32 8.52
C PHE A 172 12.11 -8.58 8.63
N CYS A 173 12.59 -9.69 8.08
CA CYS A 173 11.83 -10.91 7.89
C CYS A 173 12.37 -12.06 8.70
N GLU A 174 11.47 -12.85 9.24
CA GLU A 174 11.74 -14.20 9.74
C GLU A 174 11.73 -15.21 8.59
N GLU A 175 12.11 -16.46 8.88
CA GLU A 175 12.05 -17.53 7.87
C GLU A 175 10.63 -17.69 7.31
N GLY A 176 10.51 -17.80 6.00
CA GLY A 176 9.22 -17.90 5.31
C GLY A 176 8.48 -16.57 5.08
N GLU A 177 8.98 -15.45 5.63
CA GLU A 177 8.38 -14.14 5.40
C GLU A 177 8.92 -13.45 4.14
N THR A 178 8.12 -12.57 3.58
CA THR A 178 8.46 -11.76 2.41
C THR A 178 8.35 -10.28 2.73
N LEU A 179 9.43 -9.53 2.52
CA LEU A 179 9.39 -8.07 2.59
C LEU A 179 8.68 -7.50 1.35
N VAL A 180 7.44 -7.05 1.52
CA VAL A 180 6.65 -6.46 0.42
C VAL A 180 7.18 -5.07 0.06
N GLY A 181 7.69 -4.34 1.04
CA GLY A 181 8.23 -2.99 0.91
C GLY A 181 7.91 -2.14 2.13
N TRP A 182 7.80 -0.83 1.92
CA TRP A 182 7.62 0.13 3.00
C TRP A 182 6.52 1.14 2.68
N ILE A 183 5.75 1.55 3.68
CA ILE A 183 4.88 2.72 3.60
C ILE A 183 5.63 3.89 4.23
N ALA A 184 5.98 4.90 3.44
CA ALA A 184 6.42 6.18 3.96
C ALA A 184 5.19 6.99 4.38
N ALA A 185 5.16 7.53 5.60
CA ALA A 185 4.02 8.26 6.14
C ALA A 185 4.46 9.57 6.84
N GLY A 186 3.63 10.61 6.74
CA GLY A 186 3.87 11.91 7.37
C GLY A 186 2.87 12.97 6.91
N THR A 187 3.02 14.17 7.44
CA THR A 187 2.21 15.32 7.03
C THR A 187 2.63 15.79 5.63
N PRO A 188 1.71 15.96 4.68
CA PRO A 188 2.05 16.47 3.35
C PRO A 188 2.50 17.94 3.43
N LYS A 189 3.66 18.27 2.85
CA LYS A 189 4.22 19.63 2.83
C LYS A 189 3.49 20.62 1.92
N ALA A 190 2.63 20.10 1.06
CA ALA A 190 1.80 20.88 0.13
C ALA A 190 0.50 20.12 -0.15
N PRO A 191 -0.57 20.83 -0.55
CA PRO A 191 -1.79 20.19 -0.98
C PRO A 191 -1.51 19.16 -2.08
N PRO A 192 -2.26 18.05 -2.09
CA PRO A 192 -2.14 17.04 -3.12
C PRO A 192 -2.39 17.63 -4.52
N LYS A 193 -1.60 17.20 -5.48
CA LYS A 193 -1.90 17.46 -6.88
C LYS A 193 -3.14 16.66 -7.27
N ALA A 194 -4.06 17.28 -7.99
CA ALA A 194 -5.18 16.55 -8.56
C ALA A 194 -4.65 15.33 -9.36
N ARG A 195 -5.23 14.16 -9.10
CA ARG A 195 -4.94 12.97 -9.89
C ARG A 195 -5.60 13.17 -11.28
N GLY A 196 -4.87 12.85 -12.34
CA GLY A 196 -5.47 12.79 -13.66
C GLY A 196 -6.70 11.85 -13.66
N GLU A 197 -7.74 12.25 -14.33
CA GLU A 197 -8.93 11.42 -14.49
C GLU A 197 -8.56 10.16 -15.27
N VAL A 198 -8.91 9.00 -14.72
CA VAL A 198 -8.84 7.71 -15.40
C VAL A 198 -10.29 7.24 -15.56
N ASP A 199 -10.67 6.91 -16.76
CA ASP A 199 -12.01 6.37 -17.03
C ASP A 199 -12.18 5.03 -16.28
N PRO A 200 -13.13 4.91 -15.33
CA PRO A 200 -13.41 3.65 -14.65
C PRO A 200 -13.79 2.52 -15.61
N GLY A 201 -14.29 2.84 -16.79
CA GLY A 201 -14.60 1.86 -17.83
C GLY A 201 -13.41 1.01 -18.28
N CYS A 202 -12.16 1.43 -18.00
CA CYS A 202 -10.97 0.63 -18.31
C CYS A 202 -10.83 -0.62 -17.42
N ILE A 203 -11.53 -0.67 -16.28
CA ILE A 203 -11.50 -1.79 -15.33
C ILE A 203 -12.86 -2.46 -15.15
N LEU A 204 -13.88 -2.04 -15.89
CA LEU A 204 -15.23 -2.57 -15.83
C LEU A 204 -15.57 -3.26 -17.15
N SER A 205 -16.15 -4.44 -17.05
CA SER A 205 -16.70 -5.16 -18.21
C SER A 205 -17.90 -5.99 -17.77
N ASP A 206 -18.87 -6.15 -18.67
CA ASP A 206 -19.95 -7.11 -18.47
C ASP A 206 -19.42 -8.52 -18.61
N PHE A 207 -19.80 -9.42 -17.69
CA PHE A 207 -19.47 -10.82 -17.82
C PHE A 207 -20.20 -11.42 -19.05
N ARG A 208 -19.43 -12.03 -19.93
CA ARG A 208 -19.95 -12.80 -21.07
C ARG A 208 -19.38 -14.22 -21.00
N PRO A 209 -20.23 -15.25 -20.92
CA PRO A 209 -19.77 -16.64 -20.99
C PRO A 209 -19.02 -16.87 -22.30
N ARG A 210 -17.89 -17.53 -22.25
CA ARG A 210 -17.21 -17.98 -23.47
C ARG A 210 -18.09 -19.01 -24.18
N ALA A 211 -18.28 -18.88 -25.48
CA ALA A 211 -18.90 -19.92 -26.27
C ALA A 211 -18.08 -21.21 -26.09
N THR A 212 -18.71 -22.26 -25.59
CA THR A 212 -18.10 -23.60 -25.58
C THR A 212 -17.84 -23.98 -27.02
N ALA A 213 -16.58 -24.11 -27.41
CA ALA A 213 -16.24 -24.76 -28.68
C ALA A 213 -16.88 -26.15 -28.67
N LYS A 214 -17.79 -26.35 -29.62
CA LYS A 214 -18.38 -27.68 -29.88
C LYS A 214 -17.36 -28.58 -30.57
#